data_38f22608b690cd6ae2f993eb62cf4a7f
#
_entry.id   38f22608b690cd6ae2f993eb62cf4a7f
#
_cell.length_a   1.000
_cell.length_b   1.000
_cell.length_c   1.000
_cell.angle_alpha   90.00
_cell.angle_beta   90.00
_cell.angle_gamma   90.00
#
_symmetry.space_group_name_H-M   'P 1'
#
loop_
_entity.id
_entity.type
_entity.pdbx_description
1 polymer ?
#
loop_
_entity_poly.entity_id
_entity_poly.type
_entity_poly.pdbx_seq_one_letter_code
_entity_poly.pdbx_strand_id
1 'polypeptide(L)'
;SMSDMDILIKREDAKKVHDILIGMGYTCDMYDISHQDVYFKDPIYNIEIHTSLFDDGDGVTFYREYDNILDRTVTVDNEYARLMTDEDFYVYNVAHFAKHFQLGGSGIRSVMDMYIMKKSLTGMDMGYVNAEFSKLGLTEFYTKASKLVDYWFGDGELTADVKDMADYILSSGTYGNLYNAYTNQLEKKGRFRMFMYNAFPPLNKMLYTFPFLKKVPWLLPFCWIARWFYAIFTKPKNVVTKV
;
A
#
# COMPACT_ATOMS: atom_id res chain seq x y z
N SER A 1 3.76 10.07 16.33
CA SER A 1 3.05 11.14 15.60
C SER A 1 2.53 10.54 14.31
N MET A 2 1.29 10.86 13.95
CA MET A 2 0.79 10.60 12.60
C MET A 2 1.59 11.47 11.64
N SER A 3 2.10 10.85 10.56
CA SER A 3 2.92 11.56 9.58
C SER A 3 2.08 12.18 8.47
N ASP A 4 0.89 11.64 8.23
CA ASP A 4 -0.02 11.95 7.13
C ASP A 4 -1.48 11.76 7.54
N MET A 5 -2.36 12.34 6.75
CA MET A 5 -3.82 12.18 6.87
C MET A 5 -4.32 11.58 5.56
N ASP A 6 -4.78 10.32 5.64
CA ASP A 6 -5.34 9.60 4.51
C ASP A 6 -6.84 9.87 4.38
N ILE A 7 -7.28 10.36 3.22
CA ILE A 7 -8.67 10.66 2.92
C ILE A 7 -9.06 9.97 1.61
N LEU A 8 -10.07 9.09 1.67
CA LEU A 8 -10.63 8.45 0.49
C LEU A 8 -11.79 9.27 -0.06
N ILE A 9 -11.75 9.55 -1.36
CA ILE A 9 -12.78 10.27 -2.09
C ILE A 9 -13.22 9.50 -3.33
N LYS A 10 -14.36 9.90 -3.91
CA LYS A 10 -14.74 9.42 -5.24
C LYS A 10 -13.78 9.98 -6.30
N ARG A 11 -13.41 9.15 -7.26
CA ARG A 11 -12.50 9.57 -8.37
C ARG A 11 -13.03 10.79 -9.15
N GLU A 12 -14.35 10.91 -9.30
CA GLU A 12 -15.01 12.04 -9.96
C GLU A 12 -14.80 13.37 -9.24
N ASP A 13 -14.57 13.35 -7.92
CA ASP A 13 -14.34 14.53 -7.10
C ASP A 13 -12.86 14.94 -7.02
N ALA A 14 -11.94 14.12 -7.50
CA ALA A 14 -10.50 14.33 -7.34
C ALA A 14 -10.03 15.71 -7.82
N LYS A 15 -10.52 16.15 -9.00
CA LYS A 15 -10.17 17.47 -9.52
C LYS A 15 -10.69 18.61 -8.65
N LYS A 16 -11.90 18.50 -8.14
CA LYS A 16 -12.51 19.51 -7.26
C LYS A 16 -11.74 19.62 -5.94
N VAL A 17 -11.38 18.48 -5.36
CA VAL A 17 -10.57 18.42 -4.13
C VAL A 17 -9.19 19.01 -4.36
N HIS A 18 -8.55 18.69 -5.49
CA HIS A 18 -7.28 19.29 -5.89
C HIS A 18 -7.36 20.81 -5.94
N ASP A 19 -8.33 21.36 -6.67
CA ASP A 19 -8.49 22.80 -6.85
C ASP A 19 -8.73 23.49 -5.48
N ILE A 20 -9.46 22.87 -4.56
CA ILE A 20 -9.69 23.36 -3.19
C ILE A 20 -8.37 23.39 -2.40
N LEU A 21 -7.62 22.28 -2.37
CA LEU A 21 -6.37 22.19 -1.59
C LEU A 21 -5.31 23.14 -2.11
N ILE A 22 -5.15 23.29 -3.44
CA ILE A 22 -4.28 24.30 -4.03
C ILE A 22 -4.72 25.71 -3.62
N GLY A 23 -6.01 26.01 -3.67
CA GLY A 23 -6.58 27.29 -3.21
C GLY A 23 -6.35 27.56 -1.71
N MET A 24 -6.22 26.52 -0.89
CA MET A 24 -5.85 26.59 0.51
C MET A 24 -4.35 26.74 0.76
N GLY A 25 -3.52 26.76 -0.29
CA GLY A 25 -2.07 26.92 -0.22
C GLY A 25 -1.28 25.64 -0.01
N TYR A 26 -1.86 24.47 -0.30
CA TYR A 26 -1.11 23.23 -0.40
C TYR A 26 -0.37 23.15 -1.74
N THR A 27 0.76 22.45 -1.75
CA THR A 27 1.45 22.00 -2.97
C THR A 27 1.14 20.54 -3.19
N CYS A 28 0.98 20.12 -4.44
CA CYS A 28 0.71 18.72 -4.78
C CYS A 28 1.91 18.08 -5.45
N ASP A 29 2.32 16.91 -4.98
CA ASP A 29 3.29 16.07 -5.66
C ASP A 29 2.56 14.96 -6.43
N MET A 30 2.94 14.75 -7.71
CA MET A 30 2.45 13.70 -8.60
C MET A 30 0.92 13.64 -8.79
N TYR A 31 0.29 14.79 -9.02
CA TYR A 31 -1.15 14.86 -9.27
C TYR A 31 -1.63 13.91 -10.37
N ASP A 32 -2.67 13.12 -10.07
CA ASP A 32 -3.39 12.21 -11.01
C ASP A 32 -2.47 11.18 -11.70
N ILE A 33 -1.43 10.71 -11.01
CA ILE A 33 -0.48 9.72 -11.55
C ILE A 33 -0.77 8.31 -11.00
N SER A 34 -1.20 8.20 -9.74
CA SER A 34 -1.49 6.92 -9.10
C SER A 34 -2.88 6.90 -8.47
N HIS A 35 -3.12 5.97 -7.54
CA HIS A 35 -4.36 5.87 -6.77
C HIS A 35 -4.46 6.93 -5.66
N GLN A 36 -3.37 7.66 -5.40
CA GLN A 36 -3.31 8.73 -4.40
C GLN A 36 -2.55 9.95 -4.93
N ASP A 37 -2.96 11.13 -4.49
CA ASP A 37 -2.27 12.40 -4.67
C ASP A 37 -1.78 12.90 -3.32
N VAL A 38 -0.53 13.35 -3.23
CA VAL A 38 0.09 13.78 -1.97
C VAL A 38 0.19 15.29 -1.92
N TYR A 39 -0.34 15.90 -0.84
CA TYR A 39 -0.40 17.34 -0.65
C TYR A 39 0.38 17.76 0.58
N PHE A 40 1.21 18.77 0.43
CA PHE A 40 2.04 19.34 1.50
C PHE A 40 1.73 20.79 1.74
N LYS A 41 1.74 21.20 3.00
CA LYS A 41 1.70 22.61 3.42
C LYS A 41 2.53 22.79 4.68
N ASP A 42 3.46 23.75 4.62
CA ASP A 42 4.29 24.09 5.78
C ASP A 42 3.44 24.50 7.00
N PRO A 43 3.89 24.22 8.23
CA PRO A 43 5.19 23.61 8.57
C PRO A 43 5.17 22.07 8.64
N ILE A 44 4.01 21.40 8.68
CA ILE A 44 3.92 19.95 8.99
C ILE A 44 2.73 19.23 8.35
N TYR A 45 1.91 19.90 7.54
CA TYR A 45 0.69 19.28 7.02
C TYR A 45 1.00 18.42 5.81
N ASN A 46 0.66 17.14 5.92
CA ASN A 46 0.69 16.16 4.84
C ASN A 46 -0.69 15.51 4.72
N ILE A 47 -1.29 15.58 3.53
CA ILE A 47 -2.59 14.96 3.24
C ILE A 47 -2.42 14.08 2.02
N GLU A 48 -2.86 12.83 2.12
CA GLU A 48 -2.93 11.90 1.00
C GLU A 48 -4.40 11.71 0.59
N ILE A 49 -4.72 12.14 -0.62
CA ILE A 49 -6.05 11.99 -1.20
C ILE A 49 -6.07 10.72 -2.04
N HIS A 50 -6.74 9.71 -1.55
CA HIS A 50 -6.90 8.42 -2.21
C HIS A 50 -8.16 8.41 -3.06
N THR A 51 -8.06 7.91 -4.28
CA THR A 51 -9.21 7.58 -5.15
C THR A 51 -9.47 6.07 -5.23
N SER A 52 -8.58 5.26 -4.64
CA SER A 52 -8.69 3.83 -4.41
C SER A 52 -7.80 3.46 -3.24
N LEU A 53 -8.19 2.48 -2.42
CA LEU A 53 -7.40 2.03 -1.26
C LEU A 53 -6.14 1.25 -1.63
N PHE A 54 -6.11 0.66 -2.82
CA PHE A 54 -4.98 -0.12 -3.33
C PHE A 54 -4.72 0.22 -4.79
N ASP A 55 -3.47 0.08 -5.22
CA ASP A 55 -3.05 0.23 -6.61
C ASP A 55 -2.98 -1.15 -7.29
N ASP A 56 -3.49 -1.27 -8.52
CA ASP A 56 -3.34 -2.44 -9.38
C ASP A 56 -1.87 -2.77 -9.68
N GLY A 57 -0.99 -1.77 -9.62
CA GLY A 57 0.45 -1.89 -9.82
C GLY A 57 1.20 -2.52 -8.65
N ASP A 58 0.60 -2.63 -7.47
CA ASP A 58 1.24 -3.18 -6.27
C ASP A 58 1.40 -4.71 -6.31
N GLY A 59 0.77 -5.37 -7.29
CA GLY A 59 0.84 -6.82 -7.44
C GLY A 59 0.08 -7.59 -6.37
N VAL A 60 -0.78 -6.92 -5.62
CA VAL A 60 -1.78 -7.54 -4.75
C VAL A 60 -3.06 -7.78 -5.54
N THR A 61 -3.75 -8.89 -5.29
CA THR A 61 -4.88 -9.33 -6.10
C THR A 61 -6.22 -8.80 -5.61
N PHE A 62 -6.25 -8.24 -4.41
CA PHE A 62 -7.48 -7.85 -3.72
C PHE A 62 -7.88 -6.37 -3.90
N TYR A 63 -7.18 -5.59 -4.71
CA TYR A 63 -7.48 -4.16 -4.89
C TYR A 63 -8.89 -3.91 -5.42
N ARG A 64 -9.41 -4.77 -6.29
CA ARG A 64 -10.75 -4.63 -6.90
C ARG A 64 -11.89 -4.79 -5.90
N GLU A 65 -11.69 -5.56 -4.84
CA GLU A 65 -12.72 -5.81 -3.82
C GLU A 65 -13.06 -4.55 -3.01
N TYR A 66 -12.17 -3.55 -3.07
CA TYR A 66 -12.34 -2.26 -2.40
C TYR A 66 -12.80 -1.11 -3.31
N ASP A 67 -13.07 -1.36 -4.60
CA ASP A 67 -13.51 -0.32 -5.53
C ASP A 67 -14.80 0.36 -5.08
N ASN A 68 -15.67 -0.37 -4.38
CA ASN A 68 -16.97 0.12 -3.89
C ASN A 68 -16.99 0.35 -2.36
N ILE A 69 -15.84 0.51 -1.72
CA ILE A 69 -15.79 0.66 -0.25
C ILE A 69 -16.59 1.87 0.24
N LEU A 70 -16.64 2.96 -0.52
CA LEU A 70 -17.41 4.16 -0.16
C LEU A 70 -18.92 3.88 -0.06
N ASP A 71 -19.45 2.89 -0.78
CA ASP A 71 -20.86 2.52 -0.72
C ASP A 71 -21.19 1.74 0.57
N ARG A 72 -20.18 1.16 1.22
CA ARG A 72 -20.31 0.40 2.48
C ARG A 72 -20.01 1.23 3.73
N THR A 73 -19.66 2.51 3.57
CA THR A 73 -19.35 3.40 4.68
C THR A 73 -20.60 3.90 5.37
N VAL A 74 -20.50 4.23 6.65
CA VAL A 74 -21.56 4.81 7.47
C VAL A 74 -21.31 6.30 7.69
N THR A 75 -22.41 7.08 7.76
CA THR A 75 -22.34 8.52 8.06
C THR A 75 -22.09 8.71 9.55
N VAL A 76 -21.19 9.62 9.90
CA VAL A 76 -20.92 10.04 11.27
C VAL A 76 -21.41 11.46 11.46
N ASP A 77 -21.74 11.83 12.70
CA ASP A 77 -22.16 13.13 13.26
C ASP A 77 -22.53 14.28 12.31
N ASN A 78 -22.06 14.26 11.07
CA ASN A 78 -22.41 15.19 9.99
C ASN A 78 -22.52 14.44 8.66
N GLU A 79 -23.28 15.00 7.73
CA GLU A 79 -23.54 14.39 6.40
C GLU A 79 -22.32 14.31 5.49
N TYR A 80 -21.20 14.93 5.87
CA TYR A 80 -20.00 15.08 5.02
C TYR A 80 -18.90 14.07 5.33
N ALA A 81 -18.87 13.53 6.56
CA ALA A 81 -17.89 12.54 6.98
C ALA A 81 -18.50 11.13 6.97
N ARG A 82 -17.75 10.18 6.44
CA ARG A 82 -18.12 8.76 6.40
C ARG A 82 -16.98 7.93 6.93
N LEU A 83 -17.30 6.88 7.67
CA LEU A 83 -16.33 5.91 8.17
C LEU A 83 -16.65 4.52 7.64
N MET A 84 -15.66 3.67 7.55
CA MET A 84 -15.87 2.23 7.37
C MET A 84 -16.59 1.67 8.60
N THR A 85 -17.31 0.56 8.43
CA THR A 85 -17.75 -0.26 9.57
C THR A 85 -16.52 -0.79 10.31
N ASP A 86 -16.69 -1.21 11.56
CA ASP A 86 -15.58 -1.79 12.33
C ASP A 86 -14.99 -3.01 11.62
N GLU A 87 -15.82 -3.85 11.01
CA GLU A 87 -15.41 -5.01 10.24
C GLU A 87 -14.61 -4.63 8.99
N ASP A 88 -15.14 -3.71 8.16
CA ASP A 88 -14.44 -3.27 6.96
C ASP A 88 -13.13 -2.57 7.29
N PHE A 89 -13.09 -1.77 8.36
CA PHE A 89 -11.88 -1.12 8.83
C PHE A 89 -10.83 -2.13 9.30
N TYR A 90 -11.26 -3.15 10.06
CA TYR A 90 -10.37 -4.22 10.50
C TYR A 90 -9.81 -5.02 9.32
N VAL A 91 -10.68 -5.43 8.39
CA VAL A 91 -10.27 -6.17 7.17
C VAL A 91 -9.31 -5.34 6.32
N TYR A 92 -9.60 -4.04 6.13
CA TYR A 92 -8.71 -3.12 5.41
C TYR A 92 -7.31 -3.04 6.06
N ASN A 93 -7.23 -2.84 7.37
CA ASN A 93 -5.95 -2.74 8.06
C ASN A 93 -5.11 -4.03 7.93
N VAL A 94 -5.73 -5.21 8.03
CA VAL A 94 -5.05 -6.48 7.82
C VAL A 94 -4.61 -6.65 6.36
N ALA A 95 -5.43 -6.26 5.39
CA ALA A 95 -5.08 -6.27 3.97
C ALA A 95 -3.92 -5.31 3.67
N HIS A 96 -3.92 -4.13 4.27
CA HIS A 96 -2.85 -3.14 4.16
C HIS A 96 -1.54 -3.66 4.79
N PHE A 97 -1.63 -4.32 5.94
CA PHE A 97 -0.48 -5.00 6.54
C PHE A 97 0.06 -6.11 5.62
N ALA A 98 -0.80 -6.95 5.05
CA ALA A 98 -0.41 -7.99 4.10
C ALA A 98 0.28 -7.43 2.85
N LYS A 99 -0.22 -6.31 2.31
CA LYS A 99 0.39 -5.57 1.20
C LYS A 99 1.83 -5.17 1.55
N HIS A 100 2.04 -4.49 2.66
CA HIS A 100 3.37 -4.04 3.07
C HIS A 100 4.30 -5.22 3.36
N PHE A 101 3.80 -6.25 4.05
CA PHE A 101 4.55 -7.48 4.31
C PHE A 101 5.07 -8.11 3.01
N GLN A 102 4.23 -8.19 1.96
CA GLN A 102 4.62 -8.73 0.65
C GLN A 102 5.58 -7.80 -0.13
N LEU A 103 5.47 -6.49 0.03
CA LEU A 103 6.23 -5.51 -0.74
C LEU A 103 7.61 -5.17 -0.16
N GLY A 104 7.97 -5.68 1.00
CA GLY A 104 9.30 -5.45 1.55
C GLY A 104 9.38 -5.51 3.07
N GLY A 105 8.26 -5.81 3.69
CA GLY A 105 8.10 -5.94 5.13
C GLY A 105 7.32 -4.79 5.75
N SER A 106 6.85 -5.05 6.95
CA SER A 106 6.13 -4.09 7.80
C SER A 106 6.72 -4.17 9.20
N GLY A 107 6.73 -3.05 9.91
CA GLY A 107 7.22 -3.00 11.28
C GLY A 107 6.24 -3.60 12.29
N ILE A 108 6.67 -3.67 13.54
CA ILE A 108 5.89 -4.16 14.69
C ILE A 108 4.56 -3.41 14.88
N ARG A 109 4.46 -2.16 14.37
CA ARG A 109 3.26 -1.32 14.48
C ARG A 109 2.03 -2.03 13.93
N SER A 110 2.11 -2.64 12.73
CA SER A 110 0.95 -3.31 12.12
C SER A 110 0.43 -4.49 12.96
N VAL A 111 1.32 -5.20 13.66
CA VAL A 111 0.92 -6.28 14.58
C VAL A 111 0.28 -5.71 15.84
N MET A 112 0.81 -4.59 16.34
CA MET A 112 0.25 -3.88 17.48
C MET A 112 -1.12 -3.28 17.17
N ASP A 113 -1.31 -2.73 15.97
CA ASP A 113 -2.60 -2.21 15.50
C ASP A 113 -3.65 -3.33 15.45
N MET A 114 -3.30 -4.51 14.93
CA MET A 114 -4.20 -5.68 14.97
C MET A 114 -4.60 -6.05 16.40
N TYR A 115 -3.64 -6.05 17.35
CA TYR A 115 -3.91 -6.33 18.76
C TYR A 115 -4.87 -5.32 19.38
N ILE A 116 -4.63 -4.03 19.16
CA ILE A 116 -5.47 -2.95 19.70
C ILE A 116 -6.87 -3.02 19.11
N MET A 117 -6.99 -3.19 17.78
CA MET A 117 -8.29 -3.31 17.11
C MET A 117 -9.07 -4.52 17.62
N LYS A 118 -8.43 -5.69 17.76
CA LYS A 118 -9.07 -6.91 18.30
C LYS A 118 -9.60 -6.70 19.71
N LYS A 119 -8.96 -5.84 20.52
CA LYS A 119 -9.42 -5.49 21.86
C LYS A 119 -10.51 -4.42 21.90
N SER A 120 -10.45 -3.45 21.00
CA SER A 120 -11.33 -2.28 21.01
C SER A 120 -12.63 -2.53 20.24
N LEU A 121 -12.57 -3.31 19.15
CA LEU A 121 -13.69 -3.59 18.26
C LEU A 121 -14.36 -4.92 18.65
N THR A 122 -14.88 -5.01 19.86
CA THR A 122 -15.38 -6.27 20.44
C THR A 122 -16.72 -6.75 19.87
N GLY A 123 -17.44 -5.91 19.13
CA GLY A 123 -18.76 -6.21 18.55
C GLY A 123 -18.73 -6.68 17.10
N MET A 124 -17.55 -6.86 16.50
CA MET A 124 -17.44 -7.24 15.08
C MET A 124 -18.08 -8.60 14.78
N ASP A 125 -18.77 -8.70 13.66
CA ASP A 125 -19.20 -9.98 13.07
C ASP A 125 -17.97 -10.70 12.46
N MET A 126 -17.39 -11.61 13.24
CA MET A 126 -16.25 -12.41 12.80
C MET A 126 -16.59 -13.39 11.67
N GLY A 127 -17.87 -13.73 11.47
CA GLY A 127 -18.31 -14.49 10.30
C GLY A 127 -18.12 -13.69 9.01
N TYR A 128 -18.56 -12.43 9.02
CA TYR A 128 -18.31 -11.49 7.93
C TYR A 128 -16.81 -11.25 7.69
N VAL A 129 -16.06 -10.96 8.75
CA VAL A 129 -14.60 -10.71 8.66
C VAL A 129 -13.86 -11.89 8.01
N ASN A 130 -14.15 -13.12 8.44
CA ASN A 130 -13.52 -14.32 7.88
C ASN A 130 -13.93 -14.56 6.42
N ALA A 131 -15.19 -14.28 6.05
CA ALA A 131 -15.65 -14.37 4.68
C ALA A 131 -14.92 -13.38 3.77
N GLU A 132 -14.71 -12.13 4.23
CA GLU A 132 -13.94 -11.12 3.49
C GLU A 132 -12.47 -11.55 3.34
N PHE A 133 -11.80 -12.05 4.39
CA PHE A 133 -10.43 -12.57 4.24
C PHE A 133 -10.33 -13.73 3.26
N SER A 134 -11.36 -14.58 3.19
CA SER A 134 -11.41 -15.67 2.20
C SER A 134 -11.53 -15.13 0.77
N LYS A 135 -12.40 -14.15 0.51
CA LYS A 135 -12.53 -13.48 -0.79
C LYS A 135 -11.23 -12.82 -1.24
N LEU A 136 -10.55 -12.17 -0.31
CA LEU A 136 -9.28 -11.50 -0.56
C LEU A 136 -8.08 -12.46 -0.69
N GLY A 137 -8.26 -13.75 -0.41
CA GLY A 137 -7.16 -14.73 -0.36
C GLY A 137 -6.18 -14.48 0.79
N LEU A 138 -6.63 -13.86 1.87
CA LEU A 138 -5.81 -13.48 3.02
C LEU A 138 -5.97 -14.38 4.25
N THR A 139 -6.75 -15.43 4.18
CA THR A 139 -7.04 -16.32 5.32
C THR A 139 -5.78 -16.89 5.97
N GLU A 140 -4.80 -17.33 5.17
CA GLU A 140 -3.54 -17.87 5.69
C GLU A 140 -2.70 -16.78 6.37
N PHE A 141 -2.57 -15.62 5.72
CA PHE A 141 -1.86 -14.48 6.28
C PHE A 141 -2.49 -14.03 7.60
N TYR A 142 -3.81 -13.85 7.61
CA TYR A 142 -4.57 -13.46 8.80
C TYR A 142 -4.39 -14.46 9.95
N THR A 143 -4.43 -15.75 9.66
CA THR A 143 -4.24 -16.80 10.68
C THR A 143 -2.85 -16.73 11.31
N LYS A 144 -1.79 -16.56 10.50
CA LYS A 144 -0.42 -16.42 11.00
C LYS A 144 -0.23 -15.13 11.79
N ALA A 145 -0.74 -14.01 11.26
CA ALA A 145 -0.66 -12.72 11.94
C ALA A 145 -1.40 -12.72 13.27
N SER A 146 -2.57 -13.36 13.35
CA SER A 146 -3.33 -13.51 14.61
C SER A 146 -2.57 -14.32 15.64
N LYS A 147 -1.95 -15.44 15.26
CA LYS A 147 -1.08 -16.21 16.15
C LYS A 147 0.12 -15.38 16.65
N LEU A 148 0.70 -14.56 15.78
CA LEU A 148 1.80 -13.67 16.15
C LEU A 148 1.34 -12.60 17.14
N VAL A 149 0.14 -12.04 16.95
CA VAL A 149 -0.48 -11.12 17.93
C VAL A 149 -0.63 -11.79 19.28
N ASP A 150 -1.18 -13.01 19.29
CA ASP A 150 -1.39 -13.77 20.53
C ASP A 150 -0.06 -14.15 21.21
N TYR A 151 0.99 -14.45 20.43
CA TYR A 151 2.34 -14.70 20.97
C TYR A 151 3.02 -13.44 21.55
N TRP A 152 2.93 -12.29 20.90
CA TRP A 152 3.62 -11.09 21.37
C TRP A 152 2.88 -10.35 22.48
N PHE A 153 1.57 -10.42 22.53
CA PHE A 153 0.74 -9.59 23.41
C PHE A 153 -0.26 -10.37 24.27
N GLY A 154 -0.27 -11.69 24.18
CA GLY A 154 -1.13 -12.61 24.93
C GLY A 154 -0.38 -13.84 25.42
N ASP A 155 -1.06 -14.96 25.50
CA ASP A 155 -0.54 -16.25 25.99
C ASP A 155 -0.30 -17.27 24.85
N GLY A 156 -0.10 -16.78 23.62
CA GLY A 156 0.12 -17.63 22.45
C GLY A 156 1.48 -18.32 22.45
N GLU A 157 1.57 -19.46 21.79
CA GLU A 157 2.79 -20.24 21.66
C GLU A 157 3.65 -19.82 20.46
N LEU A 158 4.98 -19.92 20.59
CA LEU A 158 5.91 -19.72 19.51
C LEU A 158 5.99 -20.96 18.62
N THR A 159 5.21 -21.01 17.56
CA THR A 159 5.32 -22.05 16.52
C THR A 159 6.32 -21.64 15.43
N ALA A 160 6.76 -22.57 14.58
CA ALA A 160 7.76 -22.28 13.53
C ALA A 160 7.27 -21.20 12.56
N ASP A 161 6.00 -21.26 12.12
CA ASP A 161 5.39 -20.28 11.21
C ASP A 161 5.25 -18.89 11.86
N VAL A 162 4.99 -18.81 13.16
CA VAL A 162 4.98 -17.57 13.94
C VAL A 162 6.38 -17.00 14.07
N LYS A 163 7.37 -17.85 14.34
CA LYS A 163 8.76 -17.43 14.43
C LYS A 163 9.28 -16.83 13.12
N ASP A 164 9.03 -17.48 12.00
CA ASP A 164 9.46 -16.99 10.68
C ASP A 164 8.84 -15.62 10.36
N MET A 165 7.55 -15.44 10.66
CA MET A 165 6.88 -14.16 10.49
C MET A 165 7.42 -13.09 11.43
N ALA A 166 7.69 -13.42 12.70
CA ALA A 166 8.29 -12.52 13.68
C ALA A 166 9.68 -12.06 13.25
N ASP A 167 10.56 -13.00 12.87
CA ASP A 167 11.93 -12.71 12.43
C ASP A 167 11.92 -11.82 11.17
N TYR A 168 11.01 -12.09 10.23
CA TYR A 168 10.84 -11.26 9.03
C TYR A 168 10.44 -9.82 9.38
N ILE A 169 9.43 -9.64 10.25
CA ILE A 169 8.95 -8.31 10.68
C ILE A 169 10.05 -7.54 11.41
N LEU A 170 10.74 -8.19 12.35
CA LEU A 170 11.82 -7.56 13.12
C LEU A 170 13.00 -7.16 12.24
N SER A 171 13.34 -7.97 11.23
CA SER A 171 14.41 -7.66 10.28
C SER A 171 14.04 -6.60 9.24
N SER A 172 12.74 -6.37 9.01
CA SER A 172 12.25 -5.44 7.99
C SER A 172 12.38 -3.96 8.39
N GLY A 173 12.50 -3.68 9.69
CA GLY A 173 12.44 -2.30 10.20
C GLY A 173 11.02 -1.71 10.12
N THR A 174 10.88 -0.42 10.39
CA THR A 174 9.56 0.24 10.52
C THR A 174 8.76 0.28 9.21
N TYR A 175 9.43 0.44 8.09
CA TYR A 175 8.79 0.67 6.76
C TYR A 175 9.16 -0.39 5.73
N GLY A 176 9.67 -1.54 6.17
CA GLY A 176 10.24 -2.53 5.27
C GLY A 176 11.63 -2.15 4.76
N ASN A 177 12.23 -3.03 3.96
CA ASN A 177 13.52 -2.73 3.36
C ASN A 177 13.60 -3.21 1.90
N LEU A 178 14.48 -2.58 1.13
CA LEU A 178 14.64 -2.87 -0.30
C LEU A 178 15.14 -4.29 -0.57
N TYR A 179 15.90 -4.89 0.34
CA TYR A 179 16.39 -6.26 0.19
C TYR A 179 15.22 -7.26 0.24
N ASN A 180 14.35 -7.14 1.24
CA ASN A 180 13.15 -7.96 1.36
C ASN A 180 12.20 -7.75 0.16
N ALA A 181 12.00 -6.49 -0.25
CA ALA A 181 11.19 -6.18 -1.43
C ALA A 181 11.72 -6.86 -2.68
N TYR A 182 13.05 -6.83 -2.88
CA TYR A 182 13.70 -7.48 -4.01
C TYR A 182 13.56 -9.01 -3.93
N THR A 183 13.83 -9.61 -2.77
CA THR A 183 13.77 -11.06 -2.56
C THR A 183 12.34 -11.59 -2.76
N ASN A 184 11.35 -10.95 -2.16
CA ASN A 184 9.94 -11.33 -2.32
C ASN A 184 9.48 -11.25 -3.79
N GLN A 185 9.91 -10.20 -4.52
CA GLN A 185 9.60 -10.09 -5.95
C GLN A 185 10.33 -11.15 -6.79
N LEU A 186 11.57 -11.46 -6.43
CA LEU A 186 12.36 -12.48 -7.12
C LEU A 186 11.75 -13.87 -6.96
N GLU A 187 11.32 -14.23 -5.76
CA GLU A 187 10.62 -15.49 -5.48
C GLU A 187 9.30 -15.58 -6.24
N LYS A 188 8.50 -14.51 -6.20
CA LYS A 188 7.17 -14.46 -6.83
C LYS A 188 7.24 -14.45 -8.37
N LYS A 189 8.18 -13.72 -8.98
CA LYS A 189 8.25 -13.50 -10.44
C LYS A 189 9.30 -14.34 -11.15
N GLY A 190 10.32 -14.80 -10.45
CA GLY A 190 11.52 -15.41 -11.04
C GLY A 190 12.48 -14.39 -11.67
N ARG A 191 13.76 -14.77 -11.80
CA ARG A 191 14.84 -13.86 -12.23
C ARG A 191 14.60 -13.22 -13.59
N PHE A 192 14.16 -13.99 -14.59
CA PHE A 192 13.93 -13.47 -15.94
C PHE A 192 12.79 -12.47 -16.01
N ARG A 193 11.64 -12.77 -15.38
CA ARG A 193 10.49 -11.85 -15.33
C ARG A 193 10.82 -10.56 -14.59
N MET A 194 11.60 -10.68 -13.52
CA MET A 194 12.03 -9.52 -12.76
C MET A 194 13.01 -8.66 -13.57
N PHE A 195 13.95 -9.27 -14.29
CA PHE A 195 14.81 -8.55 -15.23
C PHE A 195 13.99 -7.79 -16.27
N MET A 196 13.05 -8.48 -16.94
CA MET A 196 12.17 -7.85 -17.94
C MET A 196 11.33 -6.70 -17.35
N TYR A 197 10.78 -6.88 -16.15
CA TYR A 197 10.02 -5.85 -15.46
C TYR A 197 10.87 -4.61 -15.11
N ASN A 198 12.11 -4.81 -14.72
CA ASN A 198 13.04 -3.72 -14.41
C ASN A 198 13.60 -3.05 -15.67
N ALA A 199 13.83 -3.81 -16.74
CA ALA A 199 14.32 -3.30 -18.02
C ALA A 199 13.21 -2.53 -18.77
N PHE A 200 11.98 -3.04 -18.74
CA PHE A 200 10.82 -2.53 -19.45
C PHE A 200 9.64 -2.32 -18.46
N PRO A 201 9.73 -1.35 -17.55
CA PRO A 201 8.65 -1.11 -16.60
C PRO A 201 7.34 -0.78 -17.31
N PRO A 202 6.19 -1.23 -16.76
CA PRO A 202 4.89 -0.90 -17.33
C PRO A 202 4.60 0.60 -17.26
N LEU A 203 3.60 1.04 -18.04
CA LEU A 203 3.23 2.45 -18.18
C LEU A 203 3.00 3.14 -16.83
N ASN A 204 2.24 2.53 -15.93
CA ASN A 204 1.96 3.08 -14.60
C ASN A 204 3.23 3.41 -13.80
N LYS A 205 4.26 2.57 -13.85
CA LYS A 205 5.56 2.84 -13.20
C LYS A 205 6.37 3.92 -13.93
N MET A 206 6.21 4.03 -15.25
CA MET A 206 6.91 5.04 -16.04
C MET A 206 6.29 6.44 -15.90
N LEU A 207 5.03 6.55 -15.53
CA LEU A 207 4.36 7.83 -15.26
C LEU A 207 5.01 8.63 -14.14
N TYR A 208 5.61 7.96 -13.14
CA TYR A 208 6.37 8.64 -12.07
C TYR A 208 7.61 9.38 -12.58
N THR A 209 8.24 8.89 -13.65
CA THR A 209 9.42 9.51 -14.24
C THR A 209 9.07 10.38 -15.44
N PHE A 210 8.05 10.00 -16.20
CA PHE A 210 7.62 10.65 -17.43
C PHE A 210 6.10 10.88 -17.42
N PRO A 211 5.60 11.88 -16.65
CA PRO A 211 4.14 12.10 -16.48
C PRO A 211 3.40 12.36 -17.80
N PHE A 212 4.09 12.92 -18.80
CA PHE A 212 3.52 13.18 -20.11
C PHE A 212 3.04 11.94 -20.85
N LEU A 213 3.55 10.74 -20.48
CA LEU A 213 3.09 9.45 -21.05
C LEU A 213 1.61 9.20 -20.80
N LYS A 214 0.98 9.86 -19.84
CA LYS A 214 -0.47 9.81 -19.65
C LYS A 214 -1.22 10.31 -20.88
N LYS A 215 -0.68 11.33 -21.57
CA LYS A 215 -1.26 11.90 -22.78
C LYS A 215 -0.81 11.20 -24.07
N VAL A 216 0.39 10.65 -24.07
CA VAL A 216 1.03 10.06 -25.26
C VAL A 216 1.68 8.70 -24.93
N PRO A 217 0.88 7.68 -24.55
CA PRO A 217 1.39 6.40 -24.05
C PRO A 217 2.20 5.60 -25.09
N TRP A 218 2.03 5.87 -26.36
CA TRP A 218 2.80 5.23 -27.45
C TRP A 218 4.29 5.60 -27.43
N LEU A 219 4.69 6.66 -26.73
CA LEU A 219 6.11 7.03 -26.54
C LEU A 219 6.83 6.17 -25.48
N LEU A 220 6.13 5.25 -24.81
CA LEU A 220 6.69 4.39 -23.76
C LEU A 220 8.00 3.68 -24.18
N PRO A 221 8.13 3.08 -25.38
CA PRO A 221 9.39 2.44 -25.81
C PRO A 221 10.58 3.41 -25.86
N PHE A 222 10.37 4.64 -26.29
CA PHE A 222 11.41 5.67 -26.30
C PHE A 222 11.81 6.11 -24.90
N CYS A 223 10.86 6.16 -23.97
CA CYS A 223 11.13 6.48 -22.57
C CYS A 223 11.92 5.37 -21.87
N TRP A 224 11.75 4.08 -22.23
CA TRP A 224 12.62 3.01 -21.74
C TRP A 224 14.09 3.23 -22.15
N ILE A 225 14.32 3.59 -23.42
CA ILE A 225 15.65 3.88 -23.94
C ILE A 225 16.26 5.08 -23.21
N ALA A 226 15.53 6.18 -23.10
CA ALA A 226 15.97 7.37 -22.37
C ALA A 226 16.35 7.05 -20.90
N ARG A 227 15.52 6.23 -20.20
CA ARG A 227 15.78 5.79 -18.82
C ARG A 227 17.07 4.95 -18.73
N TRP A 228 17.34 4.07 -19.68
CA TRP A 228 18.57 3.28 -19.71
C TRP A 228 19.80 4.16 -19.89
N PHE A 229 19.77 5.08 -20.84
CA PHE A 229 20.85 6.06 -20.99
C PHE A 229 21.07 6.89 -19.72
N TYR A 230 20.00 7.41 -19.14
CA TYR A 230 20.10 8.14 -17.87
C TYR A 230 20.73 7.29 -16.75
N ALA A 231 20.32 6.03 -16.59
CA ALA A 231 20.86 5.13 -15.58
C ALA A 231 22.35 4.83 -15.79
N ILE A 232 22.80 4.66 -17.04
CA ILE A 232 24.20 4.37 -17.37
C ILE A 232 25.07 5.59 -17.10
N PHE A 233 24.64 6.80 -17.50
CA PHE A 233 25.46 7.99 -17.41
C PHE A 233 25.44 8.70 -16.05
N THR A 234 24.34 8.57 -15.29
CA THR A 234 24.20 9.29 -14.02
C THR A 234 24.42 8.44 -12.78
N LYS A 235 24.23 7.10 -12.85
CA LYS A 235 24.40 6.20 -11.71
C LYS A 235 25.17 4.91 -12.07
N PRO A 236 26.40 5.01 -12.57
CA PRO A 236 27.14 3.83 -13.03
C PRO A 236 27.41 2.78 -11.92
N LYS A 237 27.51 3.22 -10.65
CA LYS A 237 27.77 2.33 -9.50
C LYS A 237 26.55 1.52 -9.02
N ASN A 238 25.33 1.94 -9.35
CA ASN A 238 24.11 1.27 -8.87
C ASN A 238 23.57 0.22 -9.85
N VAL A 239 24.09 0.17 -11.09
CA VAL A 239 23.64 -0.79 -12.10
C VAL A 239 24.28 -2.15 -11.87
N VAL A 240 25.51 -2.18 -11.34
CA VAL A 240 26.28 -3.43 -11.11
C VAL A 240 25.86 -4.17 -9.83
N THR A 241 25.27 -3.46 -8.86
CA THR A 241 24.89 -4.06 -7.55
C THR A 241 23.46 -4.63 -7.55
N LYS A 242 22.72 -4.57 -8.65
CA LYS A 242 21.33 -5.04 -8.76
C LYS A 242 21.14 -6.19 -9.76
N VAL A 243 22.22 -6.86 -10.17
CA VAL A 243 22.18 -8.07 -11.02
C VAL A 243 22.34 -9.33 -10.19
#